data_a0c02925d264f133ed30f87e2f19fcbf
#
_entry.id   a0c02925d264f133ed30f87e2f19fcbf
#
_cell.length_a   1.000
_cell.length_b   1.000
_cell.length_c   1.000
_cell.angle_alpha   90.00
_cell.angle_beta   90.00
_cell.angle_gamma   90.00
#
_symmetry.space_group_name_H-M   'P 1'
#
loop_
_entity.id
_entity.type
_entity.pdbx_description
1 polymer ?
#
loop_
_entity_poly.entity_id
_entity_poly.type
_entity_poly.pdbx_seq_one_letter_code
_entity_poly.pdbx_strand_id
1 'polypeptide(L)'
;EKQAVFNGTLKVFAFFSKRNWFTGLTRWLTGQSAKLNLLLNQPKSANSLQELAQTWQDLMPPDGQDYFPIAEVTDDTAYTEIHLHCPLRGTGNVEACYKLMNYDRQLMDAVGGELIVLESQSNSGKSYCRLAIRKKGSDTSDLIPAHQK
;
A
#
# COMPACT_ATOMS: atom_id res chain seq x y z
N GLU A 1 19.00 -6.37 -7.62
CA GLU A 1 18.55 -5.49 -8.72
C GLU A 1 17.08 -5.11 -8.62
N LYS A 2 16.16 -6.07 -8.45
CA LYS A 2 14.70 -5.79 -8.34
C LYS A 2 14.37 -4.85 -7.18
N GLN A 3 15.04 -5.01 -6.04
CA GLN A 3 14.88 -4.15 -4.87
C GLN A 3 15.32 -2.71 -5.16
N ALA A 4 16.44 -2.53 -5.87
CA ALA A 4 16.93 -1.20 -6.23
C ALA A 4 15.96 -0.48 -7.18
N VAL A 5 15.39 -1.20 -8.15
CA VAL A 5 14.38 -0.67 -9.09
C VAL A 5 13.12 -0.27 -8.32
N PHE A 6 12.65 -1.12 -7.41
CA PHE A 6 11.48 -0.81 -6.57
C PHE A 6 11.72 0.43 -5.72
N ASN A 7 12.86 0.53 -5.06
CA ASN A 7 13.22 1.69 -4.25
C ASN A 7 13.34 2.98 -5.08
N GLY A 8 13.89 2.88 -6.29
CA GLY A 8 13.95 3.99 -7.24
C GLY A 8 12.55 4.46 -7.65
N THR A 9 11.67 3.53 -8.01
CA THR A 9 10.28 3.80 -8.37
C THR A 9 9.53 4.46 -7.20
N LEU A 10 9.73 3.95 -5.99
CA LEU A 10 9.12 4.52 -4.79
C LEU A 10 9.55 5.97 -4.55
N LYS A 11 10.84 6.28 -4.74
CA LYS A 11 11.36 7.66 -4.62
C LYS A 11 10.76 8.59 -5.67
N VAL A 12 10.62 8.14 -6.91
CA VAL A 12 9.99 8.91 -8.00
C VAL A 12 8.53 9.19 -7.67
N PHE A 13 7.77 8.19 -7.25
CA PHE A 13 6.38 8.37 -6.85
C PHE A 13 6.24 9.32 -5.67
N ALA A 14 7.11 9.21 -4.66
CA ALA A 14 7.12 10.12 -3.53
C ALA A 14 7.41 11.58 -3.94
N PHE A 15 8.34 11.78 -4.88
CA PHE A 15 8.65 13.10 -5.43
C PHE A 15 7.42 13.74 -6.08
N PHE A 16 6.73 13.02 -6.96
CA PHE A 16 5.50 13.52 -7.60
C PHE A 16 4.36 13.70 -6.59
N SER A 17 4.23 12.80 -5.61
CA SER A 17 3.18 12.86 -4.59
C SER A 17 3.25 14.12 -3.71
N LYS A 18 4.44 14.67 -3.50
CA LYS A 18 4.66 15.89 -2.72
C LYS A 18 4.14 17.16 -3.40
N ARG A 19 3.85 17.11 -4.69
CA ARG A 19 3.43 18.27 -5.47
C ARG A 19 1.95 18.21 -5.77
N ASN A 20 1.19 19.20 -5.30
CA ASN A 20 -0.27 19.21 -5.43
C ASN A 20 -0.77 19.24 -6.89
N TRP A 21 -0.06 19.86 -7.81
CA TRP A 21 -0.48 19.90 -9.22
C TRP A 21 -0.26 18.56 -9.95
N PHE A 22 0.51 17.63 -9.37
CA PHE A 22 0.72 16.30 -9.94
C PHE A 22 -0.20 15.22 -9.34
N THR A 23 -1.27 15.59 -8.63
CA THR A 23 -2.18 14.63 -8.01
C THR A 23 -2.75 13.64 -9.04
N GLY A 24 -3.29 14.17 -10.16
CA GLY A 24 -3.83 13.33 -11.23
C GLY A 24 -2.76 12.46 -11.89
N LEU A 25 -1.57 13.01 -12.10
CA LEU A 25 -0.44 12.27 -12.67
C LEU A 25 0.05 11.16 -11.73
N THR A 26 0.18 11.42 -10.44
CA THR A 26 0.58 10.43 -9.45
C THR A 26 -0.45 9.29 -9.39
N ARG A 27 -1.73 9.61 -9.37
CA ARG A 27 -2.81 8.62 -9.39
C ARG A 27 -2.75 7.78 -10.66
N TRP A 28 -2.55 8.40 -11.80
CA TRP A 28 -2.44 7.71 -13.07
C TRP A 28 -1.22 6.78 -13.10
N LEU A 29 -0.03 7.28 -12.72
CA LEU A 29 1.21 6.50 -12.70
C LEU A 29 1.13 5.31 -11.75
N THR A 30 0.63 5.51 -10.54
CA THR A 30 0.47 4.41 -9.56
C THR A 30 -0.56 3.39 -10.05
N GLY A 31 -1.65 3.84 -10.68
CA GLY A 31 -2.64 2.96 -11.29
C GLY A 31 -2.07 2.14 -12.45
N GLN A 32 -1.26 2.76 -13.34
CA GLN A 32 -0.62 2.03 -14.44
C GLN A 32 0.44 1.04 -13.95
N SER A 33 1.21 1.42 -12.92
CA SER A 33 2.19 0.51 -12.31
C SER A 33 1.51 -0.68 -11.62
N ALA A 34 0.38 -0.46 -10.97
CA ALA A 34 -0.44 -1.54 -10.39
C ALA A 34 -0.97 -2.47 -11.47
N LYS A 35 -1.51 -1.94 -12.56
CA LYS A 35 -1.97 -2.74 -13.71
C LYS A 35 -0.85 -3.57 -14.31
N LEU A 36 0.34 -2.99 -14.48
CA LEU A 36 1.50 -3.71 -14.99
C LEU A 36 1.90 -4.85 -14.06
N ASN A 37 1.94 -4.60 -12.76
CA ASN A 37 2.23 -5.64 -11.76
C ASN A 37 1.22 -6.79 -11.86
N LEU A 38 -0.08 -6.47 -11.95
CA LEU A 38 -1.14 -7.47 -12.10
C LEU A 38 -1.01 -8.29 -13.38
N LEU A 39 -0.65 -7.65 -14.49
CA LEU A 39 -0.42 -8.34 -15.77
C LEU A 39 0.78 -9.29 -15.70
N LEU A 40 1.86 -8.88 -15.02
CA LEU A 40 3.07 -9.69 -14.91
C LEU A 40 2.93 -10.85 -13.93
N ASN A 41 2.21 -10.67 -12.83
CA ASN A 41 2.09 -11.65 -11.75
C ASN A 41 0.77 -12.44 -11.81
N GLN A 42 -0.23 -11.95 -12.51
CA GLN A 42 -1.55 -12.59 -12.70
C GLN A 42 -2.13 -13.21 -11.42
N PRO A 43 -2.29 -12.43 -10.32
CA PRO A 43 -2.79 -12.96 -9.08
C PRO A 43 -4.25 -13.41 -9.24
N LYS A 44 -4.60 -14.51 -8.58
CA LYS A 44 -5.99 -14.96 -8.53
C LYS A 44 -6.79 -14.12 -7.53
N SER A 45 -8.11 -14.01 -7.76
CA SER A 45 -9.01 -13.43 -6.77
C SER A 45 -8.92 -14.21 -5.45
N ALA A 46 -8.79 -13.48 -4.35
CA ALA A 46 -8.68 -14.08 -3.03
C ALA A 46 -10.06 -14.37 -2.43
N ASN A 47 -10.19 -15.51 -1.76
CA ASN A 47 -11.45 -15.96 -1.16
C ASN A 47 -11.50 -15.74 0.36
N SER A 48 -10.37 -15.42 0.98
CA SER A 48 -10.27 -15.19 2.42
C SER A 48 -9.35 -14.01 2.74
N LEU A 49 -9.44 -13.50 3.97
CA LEU A 49 -8.57 -12.44 4.46
C LEU A 49 -7.09 -12.86 4.48
N GLN A 50 -6.83 -14.12 4.86
CA GLN A 50 -5.48 -14.68 4.83
C GLN A 50 -4.91 -14.69 3.41
N GLU A 51 -5.72 -15.09 2.43
CA GLU A 51 -5.32 -15.06 1.02
C GLU A 51 -5.10 -13.64 0.50
N LEU A 52 -5.93 -12.67 0.91
CA LEU A 52 -5.74 -11.26 0.56
C LEU A 52 -4.41 -10.73 1.09
N ALA A 53 -4.10 -10.98 2.35
CA ALA A 53 -2.85 -10.55 2.96
C ALA A 53 -1.65 -11.23 2.28
N GLN A 54 -1.74 -12.52 2.01
CA GLN A 54 -0.69 -13.28 1.35
C GLN A 54 -0.48 -12.79 -0.10
N THR A 55 -1.56 -12.53 -0.83
CA THR A 55 -1.49 -11.97 -2.20
C THR A 55 -0.81 -10.61 -2.20
N TRP A 56 -1.14 -9.74 -1.25
CA TRP A 56 -0.48 -8.45 -1.10
C TRP A 56 1.02 -8.61 -0.88
N GLN A 57 1.42 -9.49 0.04
CA GLN A 57 2.84 -9.76 0.32
C GLN A 57 3.55 -10.35 -0.91
N ASP A 58 2.92 -11.28 -1.61
CA ASP A 58 3.49 -11.94 -2.79
C ASP A 58 3.68 -10.99 -3.98
N LEU A 59 2.91 -9.92 -4.06
CA LEU A 59 3.05 -8.87 -5.08
C LEU A 59 4.21 -7.92 -4.77
N MET A 60 4.78 -7.98 -3.57
CA MET A 60 5.96 -7.21 -3.21
C MET A 60 7.22 -7.88 -3.79
N PRO A 61 8.34 -7.13 -3.96
CA PRO A 61 9.58 -7.72 -4.49
C PRO A 61 10.04 -8.92 -3.66
N PRO A 62 10.40 -10.05 -4.29
CA PRO A 62 10.80 -11.27 -3.55
C PRO A 62 11.94 -11.05 -2.55
N ASP A 63 12.89 -10.18 -2.90
CA ASP A 63 14.06 -9.87 -2.05
C ASP A 63 13.71 -8.94 -0.87
N GLY A 64 12.47 -8.46 -0.80
CA GLY A 64 12.03 -7.47 0.20
C GLY A 64 10.81 -7.91 0.99
N GLN A 65 10.33 -9.14 0.84
CA GLN A 65 9.10 -9.59 1.50
C GLN A 65 9.17 -9.49 3.02
N ASP A 66 10.35 -9.62 3.62
CA ASP A 66 10.56 -9.43 5.06
C ASP A 66 10.22 -8.02 5.55
N TYR A 67 10.21 -7.03 4.65
CA TYR A 67 9.79 -5.67 4.96
C TYR A 67 8.25 -5.48 4.94
N PHE A 68 7.51 -6.50 4.55
CA PHE A 68 6.06 -6.46 4.37
C PHE A 68 5.36 -7.58 5.15
N PRO A 69 5.52 -7.64 6.49
CA PRO A 69 4.97 -8.73 7.29
C PRO A 69 3.44 -8.64 7.40
N ILE A 70 2.82 -9.82 7.49
CA ILE A 70 1.43 -9.97 7.93
C ILE A 70 1.46 -10.01 9.45
N ALA A 71 0.95 -8.97 10.11
CA ALA A 71 1.04 -8.85 11.55
C ALA A 71 -0.03 -9.65 12.30
N GLU A 72 -1.27 -9.61 11.78
CA GLU A 72 -2.42 -10.25 12.43
C GLU A 72 -3.54 -10.45 11.42
N VAL A 73 -4.30 -11.53 11.56
CA VAL A 73 -5.54 -11.75 10.81
C VAL A 73 -6.65 -12.04 11.80
N THR A 74 -7.69 -11.20 11.81
CA THR A 74 -8.90 -11.37 12.60
C THR A 74 -10.05 -11.89 11.74
N ASP A 75 -11.25 -11.97 12.27
CA ASP A 75 -12.42 -12.43 11.52
C ASP A 75 -12.81 -11.50 10.37
N ASP A 76 -12.51 -10.21 10.47
CA ASP A 76 -12.93 -9.21 9.51
C ASP A 76 -11.78 -8.40 8.88
N THR A 77 -10.58 -8.46 9.44
CA THR A 77 -9.45 -7.61 9.03
C THR A 77 -8.14 -8.38 9.04
N ALA A 78 -7.36 -8.23 7.97
CA ALA A 78 -5.96 -8.60 7.95
C ALA A 78 -5.11 -7.34 8.16
N TYR A 79 -4.27 -7.34 9.19
CA TYR A 79 -3.34 -6.25 9.48
C TYR A 79 -1.97 -6.59 8.93
N THR A 80 -1.44 -5.70 8.11
CA THR A 80 -0.10 -5.83 7.53
C THR A 80 0.72 -4.59 7.83
N GLU A 81 2.02 -4.70 7.68
CA GLU A 81 2.94 -3.60 7.98
C GLU A 81 3.94 -3.40 6.84
N ILE A 82 4.43 -2.18 6.70
CA ILE A 82 5.51 -1.83 5.78
C ILE A 82 6.67 -1.28 6.61
N HIS A 83 7.75 -2.04 6.67
CA HIS A 83 8.97 -1.67 7.41
C HIS A 83 10.06 -1.10 6.50
N LEU A 84 9.82 -1.07 5.18
CA LEU A 84 10.74 -0.41 4.25
C LEU A 84 10.78 1.09 4.53
N HIS A 85 11.97 1.68 4.54
CA HIS A 85 12.11 3.13 4.76
C HIS A 85 11.38 3.92 3.67
N CYS A 86 10.36 4.68 4.09
CA CYS A 86 9.60 5.51 3.18
C CYS A 86 10.29 6.89 3.00
N PRO A 87 10.43 7.37 1.75
CA PRO A 87 10.97 8.73 1.51
C PRO A 87 10.14 9.85 2.13
N LEU A 88 8.89 9.57 2.52
CA LEU A 88 8.00 10.52 3.18
C LEU A 88 8.10 10.48 4.70
N ARG A 89 8.90 9.57 5.27
CA ARG A 89 9.03 9.42 6.73
C ARG A 89 9.37 10.74 7.40
N GLY A 90 8.58 11.11 8.41
CA GLY A 90 8.81 12.31 9.21
C GLY A 90 8.54 13.62 8.50
N THR A 91 8.01 13.62 7.29
CA THR A 91 7.73 14.85 6.54
C THR A 91 6.41 15.52 6.95
N GLY A 92 5.54 14.82 7.66
CA GLY A 92 4.17 15.27 7.94
C GLY A 92 3.25 15.23 6.72
N ASN A 93 3.75 14.86 5.54
CA ASN A 93 3.00 14.92 4.28
C ASN A 93 2.18 13.65 4.06
N VAL A 94 1.13 13.48 4.87
CA VAL A 94 0.24 12.30 4.81
C VAL A 94 -0.60 12.28 3.53
N GLU A 95 -0.87 13.42 2.92
CA GLU A 95 -1.56 13.49 1.62
C GLU A 95 -0.71 12.88 0.49
N ALA A 96 0.59 13.13 0.48
CA ALA A 96 1.50 12.48 -0.46
C ALA A 96 1.55 10.96 -0.22
N CYS A 97 1.54 10.51 1.04
CA CYS A 97 1.42 9.10 1.38
C CYS A 97 0.13 8.50 0.84
N TYR A 98 -1.00 9.16 1.04
CA TYR A 98 -2.29 8.69 0.52
C TYR A 98 -2.26 8.49 -1.00
N LYS A 99 -1.66 9.41 -1.74
CA LYS A 99 -1.50 9.31 -3.19
C LYS A 99 -0.57 8.16 -3.60
N LEU A 100 0.54 8.01 -2.90
CA LEU A 100 1.52 6.94 -3.14
C LEU A 100 0.89 5.57 -2.93
N MET A 101 0.12 5.40 -1.86
CA MET A 101 -0.55 4.15 -1.51
C MET A 101 -1.72 3.79 -2.43
N ASN A 102 -2.06 4.65 -3.41
CA ASN A 102 -3.01 4.28 -4.46
C ASN A 102 -2.56 3.03 -5.23
N TYR A 103 -1.27 2.80 -5.37
CA TYR A 103 -0.71 1.58 -5.95
C TYR A 103 -1.22 0.33 -5.22
N ASP A 104 -1.06 0.28 -3.90
CA ASP A 104 -1.50 -0.86 -3.08
C ASP A 104 -3.02 -1.01 -3.06
N ARG A 105 -3.76 0.10 -3.01
CA ARG A 105 -5.23 0.07 -3.09
C ARG A 105 -5.71 -0.54 -4.40
N GLN A 106 -5.09 -0.20 -5.52
CA GLN A 106 -5.45 -0.75 -6.83
C GLN A 106 -5.12 -2.24 -6.94
N LEU A 107 -3.99 -2.69 -6.38
CA LEU A 107 -3.64 -4.10 -6.33
C LEU A 107 -4.69 -4.91 -5.55
N MET A 108 -5.08 -4.43 -4.39
CA MET A 108 -6.07 -5.12 -3.56
C MET A 108 -7.46 -5.10 -4.16
N ASP A 109 -7.88 -3.97 -4.74
CA ASP A 109 -9.18 -3.87 -5.42
C ASP A 109 -9.32 -4.93 -6.54
N ALA A 110 -8.25 -5.17 -7.28
CA ALA A 110 -8.23 -6.14 -8.38
C ALA A 110 -8.42 -7.60 -7.93
N VAL A 111 -8.07 -7.93 -6.69
CA VAL A 111 -8.18 -9.29 -6.15
C VAL A 111 -9.32 -9.46 -5.13
N GLY A 112 -10.17 -8.46 -5.01
CA GLY A 112 -11.36 -8.51 -4.15
C GLY A 112 -11.15 -8.00 -2.73
N GLY A 113 -10.14 -7.16 -2.51
CA GLY A 113 -9.82 -6.53 -1.24
C GLY A 113 -10.00 -5.02 -1.23
N GLU A 114 -10.01 -4.47 -0.04
CA GLU A 114 -9.98 -3.03 0.22
C GLU A 114 -8.89 -2.75 1.24
N LEU A 115 -7.98 -1.84 0.91
CA LEU A 115 -6.83 -1.52 1.74
C LEU A 115 -6.93 -0.10 2.29
N ILE A 116 -6.71 0.02 3.60
CA ILE A 116 -6.71 1.30 4.33
C ILE A 116 -5.41 1.44 5.10
N VAL A 117 -4.72 2.57 4.94
CA VAL A 117 -3.54 2.90 5.74
C VAL A 117 -4.01 3.46 7.07
N LEU A 118 -3.71 2.76 8.16
CA LEU A 118 -4.07 3.17 9.53
C LEU A 118 -3.00 4.07 10.14
N GLU A 119 -1.73 3.74 9.91
CA GLU A 119 -0.57 4.49 10.41
C GLU A 119 0.43 4.70 9.27
N SER A 120 0.83 5.94 9.07
CA SER A 120 1.81 6.31 8.04
C SER A 120 3.13 6.74 8.67
N GLN A 121 4.23 6.31 8.10
CA GLN A 121 5.55 6.81 8.48
C GLN A 121 5.68 8.33 8.30
N SER A 122 4.84 8.95 7.48
CA SER A 122 4.91 10.37 7.20
C SER A 122 4.55 11.25 8.39
N ASN A 123 3.56 10.84 9.20
CA ASN A 123 3.02 11.68 10.27
C ASN A 123 2.86 10.98 11.63
N SER A 124 3.09 9.67 11.71
CA SER A 124 2.90 8.92 12.96
C SER A 124 4.10 8.97 13.92
N GLY A 125 5.26 9.37 13.44
CA GLY A 125 6.53 9.26 14.17
C GLY A 125 7.09 7.85 14.26
N LYS A 126 6.41 6.86 13.68
CA LYS A 126 6.83 5.45 13.67
C LYS A 126 7.73 5.17 12.47
N SER A 127 8.55 4.12 12.58
CA SER A 127 9.44 3.65 11.51
C SER A 127 8.76 2.66 10.56
N TYR A 128 7.47 2.44 10.69
CA TYR A 128 6.68 1.53 9.85
C TYR A 128 5.30 2.10 9.57
N CYS A 129 4.65 1.59 8.51
CA CYS A 129 3.24 1.84 8.24
C CYS A 129 2.43 0.63 8.70
N ARG A 130 1.21 0.87 9.18
CA ARG A 130 0.24 -0.19 9.49
C ARG A 130 -0.94 -0.08 8.56
N LEU A 131 -1.32 -1.19 7.94
CA LEU A 131 -2.38 -1.30 6.97
C LEU A 131 -3.47 -2.24 7.47
N ALA A 132 -4.71 -1.96 7.08
CA ALA A 132 -5.83 -2.87 7.25
C ALA A 132 -6.32 -3.31 5.86
N ILE A 133 -6.52 -4.61 5.68
CA ILE A 133 -7.10 -5.19 4.47
C ILE A 133 -8.40 -5.88 4.87
N ARG A 134 -9.49 -5.52 4.20
CA ARG A 134 -10.81 -6.17 4.33
C ARG A 134 -11.28 -6.66 2.98
N LYS A 135 -12.31 -7.48 2.98
CA LYS A 135 -12.99 -7.87 1.74
C LYS A 135 -13.66 -6.65 1.11
N LYS A 136 -13.57 -6.52 -0.19
CA LYS A 136 -14.18 -5.44 -0.96
C LYS A 136 -15.69 -5.35 -0.65
N GLY A 137 -16.16 -4.14 -0.38
CA GLY A 137 -17.55 -3.87 -0.02
C GLY A 137 -17.89 -4.09 1.45
N SER A 138 -16.93 -4.47 2.30
CA SER A 138 -17.13 -4.54 3.75
C SER A 138 -17.30 -3.14 4.35
N ASP A 139 -17.98 -3.05 5.50
CA ASP A 139 -18.02 -1.84 6.28
C ASP A 139 -16.61 -1.53 6.83
N THR A 140 -16.13 -0.32 6.59
CA THR A 140 -14.83 0.18 7.05
C THR A 140 -14.96 1.42 7.92
N SER A 141 -16.17 1.75 8.37
CA SER A 141 -16.47 2.97 9.14
C SER A 141 -15.78 3.03 10.51
N ASP A 142 -15.37 1.88 11.05
CA ASP A 142 -14.60 1.76 12.30
C ASP A 142 -13.09 2.01 12.11
N LEU A 143 -12.62 2.08 10.88
CA LEU A 143 -11.20 2.31 10.55
C LEU A 143 -10.98 3.79 10.22
N ILE A 144 -10.06 4.44 10.93
CA ILE A 144 -9.71 5.84 10.68
C ILE A 144 -8.44 5.87 9.81
N PRO A 145 -8.56 6.29 8.54
CA PRO A 145 -7.39 6.41 7.66
C PRO A 145 -6.37 7.43 8.18
N ALA A 146 -5.09 7.15 7.97
CA ALA A 146 -4.01 8.01 8.43
C ALA A 146 -4.11 9.45 7.90
N HIS A 147 -4.62 9.64 6.69
CA HIS A 147 -4.77 10.97 6.08
C HIS A 147 -5.97 11.78 6.62
N GLN A 148 -6.78 11.17 7.51
CA GLN A 148 -7.91 11.81 8.18
C GLN A 148 -7.64 12.06 9.67
N LYS A 149 -6.46 11.69 10.16
CA LYS A 149 -6.03 11.89 11.57
C LYS A 149 -5.48 13.27 11.82
#